data_d5ea3f36280b87b1cd29c13c359d2351
#
_entry.id   d5ea3f36280b87b1cd29c13c359d2351
#
_cell.length_a   1.000
_cell.length_b   1.000
_cell.length_c   1.000
_cell.angle_alpha   90.00
_cell.angle_beta   90.00
_cell.angle_gamma   90.00
#
_symmetry.space_group_name_H-M   'P 1'
#
loop_
_entity.id
_entity.type
_entity.pdbx_description
1 polymer ?
#
loop_
_entity_poly.entity_id
_entity_poly.type
_entity_poly.pdbx_seq_one_letter_code
_entity_poly.pdbx_strand_id
1 'polypeptide(L)'
;MDRNIDQELVSIIIPTHNRYESLIRAVKSCLHQSYKNIEVIIIDDNYSNVNLRNKIIHQFGYTNHRIKLILSNEDLGATNARNIGIKNSRGKYISFLDDDDEYMSDRILKLMACFKKSRMKNLALVYSYGIIIYPNGTREEEKTDFVGNPLFVQMVHNIAGTSFWLCKKEVLELINGFEKIDSHQDGVVLLKLLAQGYQIDIVREFLVNYYAHSKENGITGVTQKTINADEEYYNYCRK
;
A
#
# COMPACT_ATOMS: atom_id res chain seq x y z
N MET A 1 -13.76 -17.14 -22.40
CA MET A 1 -12.30 -17.37 -22.40
C MET A 1 -11.81 -17.09 -20.99
N ASP A 2 -11.60 -18.15 -20.23
CA ASP A 2 -11.05 -18.05 -18.87
C ASP A 2 -9.58 -17.64 -18.95
N ARG A 3 -9.30 -16.35 -18.82
CA ARG A 3 -7.93 -15.91 -18.54
C ARG A 3 -7.59 -16.41 -17.15
N ASN A 4 -6.61 -17.31 -17.09
CA ASN A 4 -6.12 -17.91 -15.86
C ASN A 4 -5.75 -16.80 -14.87
N ILE A 5 -6.37 -16.75 -13.70
CA ILE A 5 -6.14 -15.71 -12.67
C ILE A 5 -4.66 -15.69 -12.29
N ASP A 6 -3.99 -16.84 -12.31
CA ASP A 6 -2.60 -17.00 -11.91
C ASP A 6 -1.56 -16.46 -12.91
N GLN A 7 -1.98 -15.81 -14.00
CA GLN A 7 -1.06 -15.35 -15.06
C GLN A 7 -0.60 -13.90 -14.92
N GLU A 8 -1.36 -13.02 -14.28
CA GLU A 8 -1.00 -11.60 -14.20
C GLU A 8 -0.04 -11.36 -13.02
N LEU A 9 1.12 -10.77 -13.29
CA LEU A 9 2.08 -10.45 -12.25
C LEU A 9 1.55 -9.35 -11.33
N VAL A 10 1.69 -9.54 -10.02
CA VAL A 10 1.41 -8.54 -8.99
C VAL A 10 2.72 -8.11 -8.34
N SER A 11 3.01 -6.81 -8.34
CA SER A 11 4.14 -6.24 -7.63
C SER A 11 3.70 -5.75 -6.26
N ILE A 12 4.33 -6.23 -5.19
CA ILE A 12 4.10 -5.78 -3.82
C ILE A 12 5.24 -4.86 -3.44
N ILE A 13 4.94 -3.59 -3.17
CA ILE A 13 5.92 -2.54 -2.86
C ILE A 13 5.95 -2.34 -1.35
N ILE A 14 7.14 -2.43 -0.76
CA ILE A 14 7.39 -2.25 0.68
C ILE A 14 8.43 -1.14 0.86
N PRO A 15 8.02 0.10 1.17
CA PRO A 15 8.96 1.12 1.64
C PRO A 15 9.40 0.78 3.06
N THR A 16 10.69 0.98 3.39
CA THR A 16 11.19 0.71 4.75
C THR A 16 12.16 1.77 5.22
N HIS A 17 11.95 2.20 6.48
CA HIS A 17 12.83 3.15 7.17
C HIS A 17 12.93 2.81 8.66
N ASN A 18 14.14 2.46 9.13
CA ASN A 18 14.46 2.15 10.53
C ASN A 18 13.65 1.01 11.20
N ARG A 19 13.13 0.03 10.43
CA ARG A 19 12.22 -1.02 10.92
C ARG A 19 12.61 -2.43 10.44
N TYR A 20 13.75 -2.95 10.87
CA TYR A 20 14.28 -4.24 10.38
C TYR A 20 13.41 -5.44 10.73
N GLU A 21 13.00 -5.58 12.00
CA GLU A 21 12.29 -6.78 12.47
C GLU A 21 10.89 -6.88 11.90
N SER A 22 10.17 -5.77 11.83
CA SER A 22 8.83 -5.75 11.22
C SER A 22 8.91 -5.93 9.70
N LEU A 23 9.93 -5.38 9.04
CA LEU A 23 10.17 -5.62 7.62
C LEU A 23 10.31 -7.12 7.30
N ILE A 24 11.02 -7.90 8.14
CA ILE A 24 11.13 -9.36 7.96
C ILE A 24 9.74 -10.00 7.99
N ARG A 25 8.86 -9.62 8.91
CA ARG A 25 7.49 -10.12 9.00
C ARG A 25 6.68 -9.74 7.76
N ALA A 26 6.72 -8.46 7.35
CA ALA A 26 6.03 -7.97 6.16
C ALA A 26 6.44 -8.73 4.89
N VAL A 27 7.74 -8.86 4.64
CA VAL A 27 8.28 -9.59 3.47
C VAL A 27 7.89 -11.07 3.51
N LYS A 28 7.97 -11.73 4.68
CA LYS A 28 7.55 -13.12 4.83
C LYS A 28 6.08 -13.29 4.50
N SER A 29 5.19 -12.40 4.95
CA SER A 29 3.76 -12.47 4.65
C SER A 29 3.47 -12.36 3.16
N CYS A 30 4.24 -11.54 2.43
CA CYS A 30 4.17 -11.44 0.98
C CYS A 30 4.64 -12.74 0.29
N LEU A 31 5.77 -13.29 0.69
CA LEU A 31 6.31 -14.51 0.07
C LEU A 31 5.45 -15.76 0.31
N HIS A 32 4.65 -15.77 1.39
CA HIS A 32 3.73 -16.85 1.74
C HIS A 32 2.33 -16.71 1.11
N GLN A 33 2.12 -15.73 0.21
CA GLN A 33 0.84 -15.62 -0.50
C GLN A 33 0.52 -16.89 -1.30
N SER A 34 -0.77 -17.29 -1.29
CA SER A 34 -1.28 -18.41 -2.11
C SER A 34 -1.22 -18.10 -3.60
N TYR A 35 -1.37 -16.83 -3.98
CA TYR A 35 -1.12 -16.33 -5.34
C TYR A 35 0.37 -16.30 -5.62
N LYS A 36 0.85 -17.11 -6.60
CA LYS A 36 2.30 -17.35 -6.78
C LYS A 36 3.00 -16.36 -7.70
N ASN A 37 2.28 -15.75 -8.65
CA ASN A 37 2.88 -14.83 -9.62
C ASN A 37 3.02 -13.42 -9.03
N ILE A 38 3.93 -13.29 -8.07
CA ILE A 38 4.25 -12.05 -7.37
C ILE A 38 5.73 -11.73 -7.44
N GLU A 39 6.04 -10.44 -7.41
CA GLU A 39 7.35 -9.92 -7.02
C GLU A 39 7.19 -8.99 -5.81
N VAL A 40 8.18 -8.95 -4.95
CA VAL A 40 8.27 -8.06 -3.78
C VAL A 40 9.37 -7.05 -4.05
N ILE A 41 9.03 -5.76 -3.99
CA ILE A 41 9.98 -4.67 -4.24
C ILE A 41 10.16 -3.93 -2.92
N ILE A 42 11.33 -4.09 -2.32
CA ILE A 42 11.71 -3.40 -1.08
C ILE A 42 12.44 -2.11 -1.47
N ILE A 43 11.96 -0.98 -0.99
CA ILE A 43 12.63 0.32 -1.16
C ILE A 43 13.26 0.68 0.17
N ASP A 44 14.57 0.53 0.26
CA ASP A 44 15.34 0.84 1.45
C ASP A 44 15.65 2.34 1.53
N ASP A 45 14.96 3.03 2.44
CA ASP A 45 15.13 4.45 2.73
C ASP A 45 16.01 4.70 3.96
N ASN A 46 17.04 3.85 4.17
CA ASN A 46 17.97 3.96 5.28
C ASN A 46 19.33 4.52 4.82
N TYR A 47 19.34 5.56 3.99
CA TYR A 47 20.57 6.13 3.44
C TYR A 47 21.58 6.51 4.51
N SER A 48 21.13 7.15 5.59
CA SER A 48 21.97 7.59 6.70
C SER A 48 22.35 6.49 7.69
N ASN A 49 21.65 5.32 7.68
CA ASN A 49 21.87 4.20 8.59
C ASN A 49 22.55 3.01 7.91
N VAL A 50 23.86 3.14 7.69
CA VAL A 50 24.67 2.13 6.97
C VAL A 50 24.60 0.75 7.63
N ASN A 51 24.59 0.67 8.96
CA ASN A 51 24.54 -0.62 9.66
C ASN A 51 23.22 -1.35 9.41
N LEU A 52 22.10 -0.64 9.46
CA LEU A 52 20.78 -1.21 9.17
C LEU A 52 20.66 -1.61 7.71
N ARG A 53 21.10 -0.76 6.81
CA ARG A 53 21.15 -1.03 5.36
C ARG A 53 21.92 -2.31 5.05
N ASN A 54 23.10 -2.50 5.65
CA ASN A 54 23.89 -3.71 5.46
C ASN A 54 23.15 -4.97 5.95
N LYS A 55 22.41 -4.91 7.06
CA LYS A 55 21.54 -6.01 7.50
C LYS A 55 20.45 -6.32 6.49
N ILE A 56 19.80 -5.29 5.92
CA ILE A 56 18.75 -5.44 4.89
C ILE A 56 19.33 -6.07 3.62
N ILE A 57 20.50 -5.60 3.15
CA ILE A 57 21.18 -6.15 2.00
C ILE A 57 21.52 -7.64 2.22
N HIS A 58 22.08 -7.98 3.37
CA HIS A 58 22.42 -9.37 3.71
C HIS A 58 21.18 -10.27 3.74
N GLN A 59 20.08 -9.77 4.29
CA GLN A 59 18.83 -10.53 4.42
C GLN A 59 18.09 -10.72 3.11
N PHE A 60 18.03 -9.69 2.24
CA PHE A 60 17.15 -9.66 1.08
C PHE A 60 17.86 -9.51 -0.27
N GLY A 61 19.10 -9.06 -0.28
CA GLY A 61 19.77 -8.65 -1.52
C GLY A 61 20.01 -9.77 -2.52
N TYR A 62 20.17 -11.02 -2.05
CA TYR A 62 20.58 -12.14 -2.91
C TYR A 62 19.82 -13.44 -2.66
N THR A 63 18.82 -13.45 -1.78
CA THR A 63 18.26 -14.70 -1.24
C THR A 63 17.06 -15.24 -1.99
N ASN A 64 16.35 -14.43 -2.77
CA ASN A 64 15.12 -14.86 -3.43
C ASN A 64 14.87 -14.10 -4.74
N HIS A 65 14.73 -14.82 -5.84
CA HIS A 65 14.48 -14.26 -7.17
C HIS A 65 13.17 -13.44 -7.29
N ARG A 66 12.23 -13.62 -6.35
CA ARG A 66 11.00 -12.82 -6.26
C ARG A 66 11.19 -11.50 -5.51
N ILE A 67 12.35 -11.26 -4.89
CA ILE A 67 12.65 -10.02 -4.18
C ILE A 67 13.53 -9.14 -5.05
N LYS A 68 13.14 -7.88 -5.20
CA LYS A 68 13.95 -6.80 -5.74
C LYS A 68 14.22 -5.79 -4.63
N LEU A 69 15.48 -5.64 -4.23
CA LEU A 69 15.90 -4.62 -3.27
C LEU A 69 16.42 -3.40 -4.01
N ILE A 70 15.91 -2.23 -3.68
CA ILE A 70 16.33 -0.93 -4.22
C ILE A 70 16.81 -0.08 -3.06
N LEU A 71 18.07 0.37 -3.14
CA LEU A 71 18.70 1.21 -2.12
C LEU A 71 18.57 2.67 -2.53
N SER A 72 18.07 3.52 -1.65
CA SER A 72 18.05 4.97 -1.90
C SER A 72 19.46 5.57 -1.75
N ASN A 73 19.69 6.68 -2.43
CA ASN A 73 20.93 7.47 -2.29
C ASN A 73 20.71 8.77 -1.50
N GLU A 74 19.50 8.95 -0.97
CA GLU A 74 19.06 10.11 -0.20
C GLU A 74 17.86 9.74 0.66
N ASP A 75 17.44 10.60 1.57
CA ASP A 75 16.23 10.42 2.36
C ASP A 75 15.00 10.70 1.47
N LEU A 76 14.26 9.65 1.14
CA LEU A 76 13.15 9.70 0.18
C LEU A 76 11.84 10.13 0.82
N GLY A 77 11.55 9.59 1.99
CA GLY A 77 10.21 9.57 2.59
C GLY A 77 9.26 8.60 1.87
N ALA A 78 8.15 8.27 2.53
CA ALA A 78 7.25 7.19 2.12
C ALA A 78 6.66 7.37 0.71
N THR A 79 6.29 8.60 0.31
CA THR A 79 5.70 8.88 -1.01
C THR A 79 6.67 8.63 -2.15
N ASN A 80 7.90 9.16 -2.04
CA ASN A 80 8.92 8.96 -3.07
C ASN A 80 9.34 7.49 -3.14
N ALA A 81 9.47 6.82 -2.00
CA ALA A 81 9.78 5.39 -1.94
C ALA A 81 8.71 4.57 -2.68
N ARG A 82 7.41 4.84 -2.45
CA ARG A 82 6.32 4.18 -3.18
C ARG A 82 6.36 4.48 -4.67
N ASN A 83 6.62 5.73 -5.08
CA ASN A 83 6.74 6.12 -6.49
C ASN A 83 7.93 5.43 -7.19
N ILE A 84 9.07 5.30 -6.53
CA ILE A 84 10.20 4.51 -7.03
C ILE A 84 9.80 3.06 -7.20
N GLY A 85 9.04 2.50 -6.25
CA GLY A 85 8.49 1.15 -6.34
C GLY A 85 7.57 0.98 -7.54
N ILE A 86 6.62 1.90 -7.80
CA ILE A 86 5.73 1.89 -8.96
C ILE A 86 6.55 1.87 -10.25
N LYS A 87 7.51 2.78 -10.39
CA LYS A 87 8.37 2.90 -11.58
C LYS A 87 9.19 1.64 -11.84
N ASN A 88 9.61 0.95 -10.80
CA ASN A 88 10.47 -0.24 -10.88
C ASN A 88 9.71 -1.56 -10.90
N SER A 89 8.37 -1.53 -10.81
CA SER A 89 7.51 -2.72 -10.85
C SER A 89 7.32 -3.21 -12.28
N ARG A 90 7.15 -4.54 -12.42
CA ARG A 90 6.82 -5.21 -13.70
C ARG A 90 5.39 -5.71 -13.72
N GLY A 91 4.74 -5.76 -12.54
CA GLY A 91 3.38 -6.25 -12.40
C GLY A 91 2.37 -5.33 -13.07
N LYS A 92 1.32 -5.93 -13.62
CA LYS A 92 0.14 -5.21 -14.11
C LYS A 92 -0.69 -4.62 -12.96
N TYR A 93 -0.61 -5.26 -11.81
CA TYR A 93 -1.24 -4.81 -10.57
C TYR A 93 -0.18 -4.51 -9.52
N ILE A 94 -0.45 -3.50 -8.71
CA ILE A 94 0.42 -3.08 -7.60
C ILE A 94 -0.37 -3.16 -6.30
N SER A 95 0.25 -3.76 -5.31
CA SER A 95 -0.16 -3.70 -3.91
C SER A 95 0.94 -3.03 -3.10
N PHE A 96 0.56 -2.30 -2.05
CA PHE A 96 1.51 -1.69 -1.12
C PHE A 96 1.37 -2.39 0.22
N LEU A 97 2.48 -2.57 0.91
CA LEU A 97 2.48 -3.03 2.29
C LEU A 97 3.47 -2.16 3.07
N ASP A 98 3.01 -1.53 4.13
CA ASP A 98 3.90 -0.82 5.03
C ASP A 98 4.76 -1.84 5.81
N ASP A 99 6.01 -1.48 6.11
CA ASP A 99 7.01 -2.41 6.64
C ASP A 99 6.72 -2.91 8.07
N ASP A 100 5.66 -2.43 8.68
CA ASP A 100 5.14 -2.84 9.98
C ASP A 100 3.83 -3.63 9.91
N ASP A 101 3.21 -3.75 8.72
CA ASP A 101 1.96 -4.49 8.51
C ASP A 101 2.19 -5.95 8.05
N GLU A 102 1.11 -6.69 7.92
CA GLU A 102 1.16 -8.12 7.54
C GLU A 102 -0.06 -8.50 6.69
N TYR A 103 0.18 -9.25 5.61
CA TYR A 103 -0.88 -9.82 4.77
C TYR A 103 -1.32 -11.19 5.23
N MET A 104 -2.62 -11.46 5.18
CA MET A 104 -3.13 -12.83 5.23
C MET A 104 -2.75 -13.60 3.97
N SER A 105 -2.56 -14.92 4.10
CA SER A 105 -1.95 -15.77 3.06
C SER A 105 -2.71 -15.83 1.73
N ASP A 106 -4.01 -15.57 1.72
CA ASP A 106 -4.87 -15.63 0.53
C ASP A 106 -5.32 -14.25 0.00
N ARG A 107 -4.73 -13.17 0.56
CA ARG A 107 -5.13 -11.79 0.24
C ARG A 107 -5.01 -11.47 -1.26
N ILE A 108 -3.85 -11.67 -1.84
CA ILE A 108 -3.64 -11.33 -3.27
C ILE A 108 -4.55 -12.17 -4.16
N LEU A 109 -4.75 -13.45 -3.85
CA LEU A 109 -5.65 -14.32 -4.61
C LEU A 109 -7.09 -13.79 -4.61
N LYS A 110 -7.60 -13.39 -3.43
CA LYS A 110 -8.97 -12.89 -3.27
C LYS A 110 -9.19 -11.53 -3.95
N LEU A 111 -8.23 -10.61 -3.81
CA LEU A 111 -8.31 -9.31 -4.49
C LEU A 111 -8.25 -9.46 -6.02
N MET A 112 -7.38 -10.33 -6.54
CA MET A 112 -7.31 -10.64 -7.97
C MET A 112 -8.60 -11.31 -8.47
N ALA A 113 -9.19 -12.19 -7.68
CA ALA A 113 -10.49 -12.80 -8.02
C ALA A 113 -11.61 -11.75 -8.07
N CYS A 114 -11.60 -10.74 -7.18
CA CYS A 114 -12.54 -9.62 -7.22
C CYS A 114 -12.36 -8.81 -8.52
N PHE A 115 -11.13 -8.44 -8.90
CA PHE A 115 -10.86 -7.76 -10.17
C PHE A 115 -11.42 -8.51 -11.38
N LYS A 116 -11.31 -9.84 -11.38
CA LYS A 116 -11.79 -10.68 -12.49
C LYS A 116 -13.33 -10.76 -12.55
N LYS A 117 -13.98 -10.83 -11.37
CA LYS A 117 -15.43 -11.04 -11.25
C LYS A 117 -16.24 -9.74 -11.32
N SER A 118 -15.63 -8.63 -10.98
CA SER A 118 -16.30 -7.33 -10.96
C SER A 118 -16.83 -6.95 -12.34
N ARG A 119 -18.04 -6.40 -12.34
CA ARG A 119 -18.72 -5.89 -13.55
C ARG A 119 -18.52 -4.39 -13.75
N MET A 120 -17.74 -3.75 -12.91
CA MET A 120 -17.43 -2.32 -13.00
C MET A 120 -16.56 -2.04 -14.22
N LYS A 121 -16.99 -1.10 -15.07
CA LYS A 121 -16.31 -0.80 -16.36
C LYS A 121 -14.94 -0.16 -16.15
N ASN A 122 -14.84 0.76 -15.18
CA ASN A 122 -13.64 1.54 -14.89
C ASN A 122 -13.03 1.14 -13.54
N LEU A 123 -13.07 -0.16 -13.18
CA LEU A 123 -12.47 -0.63 -11.95
C LEU A 123 -10.95 -0.42 -11.97
N ALA A 124 -10.44 0.36 -11.05
CA ALA A 124 -9.02 0.67 -10.90
C ALA A 124 -8.38 0.04 -9.67
N LEU A 125 -9.15 -0.08 -8.58
CA LEU A 125 -8.65 -0.52 -7.29
C LEU A 125 -9.65 -1.45 -6.61
N VAL A 126 -9.12 -2.49 -5.96
CA VAL A 126 -9.85 -3.36 -5.04
C VAL A 126 -9.16 -3.31 -3.67
N TYR A 127 -9.94 -3.23 -2.61
CA TYR A 127 -9.42 -3.24 -1.24
C TYR A 127 -10.11 -4.29 -0.38
N SER A 128 -9.64 -4.47 0.85
CA SER A 128 -10.21 -5.42 1.80
C SER A 128 -10.39 -4.80 3.18
N TYR A 129 -11.15 -5.45 4.06
CA TYR A 129 -11.11 -5.17 5.47
C TYR A 129 -9.77 -5.53 6.10
N GLY A 130 -9.50 -5.02 7.30
CA GLY A 130 -8.34 -5.36 8.07
C GLY A 130 -8.59 -5.39 9.58
N ILE A 131 -7.60 -5.88 10.30
CA ILE A 131 -7.58 -5.86 11.76
C ILE A 131 -6.51 -4.88 12.21
N ILE A 132 -6.92 -3.88 12.97
CA ILE A 132 -6.01 -2.97 13.67
C ILE A 132 -5.53 -3.67 14.94
N ILE A 133 -4.22 -3.78 15.10
CA ILE A 133 -3.58 -4.39 16.27
C ILE A 133 -2.83 -3.30 17.03
N TYR A 134 -3.29 -3.00 18.23
CA TYR A 134 -2.67 -1.99 19.08
C TYR A 134 -1.50 -2.55 19.91
N PRO A 135 -0.56 -1.69 20.38
CA PRO A 135 0.59 -2.13 21.16
C PRO A 135 0.23 -2.88 22.47
N ASN A 136 -0.95 -2.62 23.01
CA ASN A 136 -1.48 -3.32 24.20
C ASN A 136 -2.12 -4.69 23.87
N GLY A 137 -2.07 -5.13 22.60
CA GLY A 137 -2.66 -6.38 22.13
C GLY A 137 -4.15 -6.31 21.80
N THR A 138 -4.81 -5.18 22.03
CA THR A 138 -6.22 -4.98 21.61
C THR A 138 -6.33 -5.06 20.08
N ARG A 139 -7.42 -5.64 19.59
CA ARG A 139 -7.72 -5.77 18.17
C ARG A 139 -9.04 -5.08 17.85
N GLU A 140 -9.06 -4.35 16.76
CA GLU A 140 -10.26 -3.66 16.26
C GLU A 140 -10.47 -3.98 14.78
N GLU A 141 -11.72 -4.15 14.38
CA GLU A 141 -12.07 -4.42 12.98
C GLU A 141 -12.17 -3.12 12.19
N GLU A 142 -11.38 -3.01 11.12
CA GLU A 142 -11.49 -1.94 10.12
C GLU A 142 -12.39 -2.41 8.97
N LYS A 143 -13.58 -1.82 8.86
CA LYS A 143 -14.64 -2.24 7.93
C LYS A 143 -15.22 -1.08 7.12
N THR A 144 -14.39 -0.35 6.46
CA THR A 144 -14.87 0.64 5.49
C THR A 144 -15.46 -0.08 4.28
N ASP A 145 -16.70 0.19 3.89
CA ASP A 145 -17.44 -0.54 2.84
C ASP A 145 -18.06 0.42 1.82
N PHE A 146 -17.28 0.87 0.86
CA PHE A 146 -17.73 1.70 -0.26
C PHE A 146 -17.29 1.09 -1.59
N VAL A 147 -18.19 1.10 -2.57
CA VAL A 147 -17.96 0.55 -3.91
C VAL A 147 -18.38 1.54 -4.99
N GLY A 148 -17.93 1.34 -6.22
CA GLY A 148 -18.23 2.23 -7.33
C GLY A 148 -17.34 3.47 -7.33
N ASN A 149 -17.93 4.65 -7.42
CA ASN A 149 -17.19 5.91 -7.34
C ASN A 149 -17.66 6.75 -6.15
N PRO A 150 -17.20 6.45 -4.92
CA PRO A 150 -17.56 7.18 -3.71
C PRO A 150 -16.72 8.46 -3.52
N LEU A 151 -16.60 9.30 -4.54
CA LEU A 151 -15.76 10.50 -4.51
C LEU A 151 -16.09 11.43 -3.32
N PHE A 152 -17.38 11.71 -3.09
CA PHE A 152 -17.78 12.60 -1.99
C PHE A 152 -17.46 12.02 -0.60
N VAL A 153 -17.51 10.69 -0.46
CA VAL A 153 -17.08 10.05 0.79
C VAL A 153 -15.57 10.23 0.98
N GLN A 154 -14.78 9.99 -0.07
CA GLN A 154 -13.33 10.15 0.00
C GLN A 154 -12.89 11.56 0.36
N MET A 155 -13.64 12.60 -0.03
CA MET A 155 -13.33 13.99 0.32
C MET A 155 -13.42 14.27 1.83
N VAL A 156 -14.18 13.49 2.59
CA VAL A 156 -14.42 13.71 4.03
C VAL A 156 -13.93 12.55 4.92
N HIS A 157 -13.72 11.40 4.32
CA HIS A 157 -13.28 10.20 5.03
C HIS A 157 -12.36 9.37 4.13
N ASN A 158 -11.15 9.07 4.60
CA ASN A 158 -10.25 8.19 3.86
C ASN A 158 -10.78 6.75 3.86
N ILE A 159 -11.14 6.26 2.67
CA ILE A 159 -11.81 4.95 2.51
C ILE A 159 -10.88 3.80 2.88
N ALA A 160 -9.60 3.88 2.51
CA ALA A 160 -8.66 2.79 2.81
C ALA A 160 -7.21 3.27 2.74
N GLY A 161 -6.37 2.81 3.65
CA GLY A 161 -4.93 3.01 3.63
C GLY A 161 -4.21 2.14 2.59
N THR A 162 -2.97 2.48 2.28
CA THR A 162 -2.17 1.82 1.22
C THR A 162 -2.02 0.32 1.39
N SER A 163 -1.85 -0.18 2.62
CA SER A 163 -1.70 -1.62 2.90
C SER A 163 -2.96 -2.44 2.54
N PHE A 164 -4.11 -1.79 2.37
CA PHE A 164 -5.38 -2.45 2.05
C PHE A 164 -5.63 -2.62 0.55
N TRP A 165 -4.83 -2.00 -0.35
CA TRP A 165 -5.11 -1.90 -1.78
C TRP A 165 -4.47 -2.98 -2.64
N LEU A 166 -5.13 -3.25 -3.75
CA LEU A 166 -4.58 -3.75 -4.99
C LEU A 166 -5.07 -2.84 -6.11
N CYS A 167 -4.18 -2.22 -6.86
CA CYS A 167 -4.51 -1.22 -7.88
C CYS A 167 -3.91 -1.60 -9.24
N LYS A 168 -4.54 -1.21 -10.32
CA LYS A 168 -3.94 -1.29 -11.66
C LYS A 168 -2.75 -0.33 -11.76
N LYS A 169 -1.60 -0.83 -12.20
CA LYS A 169 -0.40 -0.01 -12.39
C LYS A 169 -0.64 1.15 -13.35
N GLU A 170 -1.29 0.90 -14.48
CA GLU A 170 -1.60 1.91 -15.50
C GLU A 170 -2.34 3.13 -14.94
N VAL A 171 -3.23 2.90 -13.94
CA VAL A 171 -3.99 4.00 -13.31
C VAL A 171 -3.10 4.79 -12.37
N LEU A 172 -2.24 4.13 -11.58
CA LEU A 172 -1.27 4.82 -10.71
C LEU A 172 -0.31 5.69 -11.55
N GLU A 173 0.15 5.20 -12.69
CA GLU A 173 1.00 5.95 -13.60
C GLU A 173 0.26 7.15 -14.21
N LEU A 174 -1.00 6.97 -14.63
CA LEU A 174 -1.82 8.04 -15.21
C LEU A 174 -2.04 9.20 -14.24
N ILE A 175 -2.25 8.91 -12.95
CA ILE A 175 -2.43 9.94 -11.93
C ILE A 175 -1.12 10.46 -11.34
N ASN A 176 0.04 10.06 -11.90
CA ASN A 176 1.40 10.38 -11.42
C ASN A 176 1.69 9.92 -9.98
N GLY A 177 1.08 8.79 -9.56
CA GLY A 177 1.33 8.18 -8.25
C GLY A 177 1.02 9.06 -7.05
N PHE A 178 1.88 8.97 -6.04
CA PHE A 178 1.75 9.68 -4.76
C PHE A 178 2.31 11.10 -4.83
N GLU A 179 1.57 12.05 -4.28
CA GLU A 179 2.04 13.43 -4.09
C GLU A 179 2.90 13.56 -2.82
N LYS A 180 3.84 14.50 -2.85
CA LYS A 180 4.67 14.80 -1.69
C LYS A 180 3.88 15.65 -0.71
N ILE A 181 3.13 15.01 0.16
CA ILE A 181 2.43 15.62 1.29
C ILE A 181 2.78 14.89 2.57
N ASP A 182 2.67 15.57 3.70
CA ASP A 182 3.11 15.04 4.99
C ASP A 182 2.17 13.99 5.58
N SER A 183 0.88 14.03 5.24
CA SER A 183 -0.16 13.09 5.67
C SER A 183 -1.18 12.89 4.54
N HIS A 184 -2.16 11.96 4.70
CA HIS A 184 -3.21 11.69 3.71
C HIS A 184 -2.69 11.31 2.31
N GLN A 185 -1.49 10.76 2.22
CA GLN A 185 -0.84 10.40 0.95
C GLN A 185 -1.69 9.40 0.13
N ASP A 186 -2.26 8.43 0.82
CA ASP A 186 -3.22 7.46 0.32
C ASP A 186 -4.56 8.11 -0.08
N GLY A 187 -5.06 9.00 0.77
CA GLY A 187 -6.29 9.74 0.51
C GLY A 187 -6.24 10.56 -0.78
N VAL A 188 -5.11 11.23 -1.07
CA VAL A 188 -4.92 11.99 -2.31
C VAL A 188 -4.90 11.07 -3.54
N VAL A 189 -4.26 9.91 -3.46
CA VAL A 189 -4.27 8.93 -4.57
C VAL A 189 -5.69 8.46 -4.86
N LEU A 190 -6.47 8.08 -3.84
CA LEU A 190 -7.87 7.69 -4.00
C LEU A 190 -8.72 8.83 -4.56
N LEU A 191 -8.55 10.05 -4.05
CA LEU A 191 -9.25 11.24 -4.53
C LEU A 191 -9.00 11.49 -6.02
N LYS A 192 -7.72 11.48 -6.47
CA LYS A 192 -7.33 11.66 -7.87
C LYS A 192 -7.93 10.59 -8.78
N LEU A 193 -7.92 9.34 -8.33
CA LEU A 193 -8.48 8.20 -9.06
C LEU A 193 -10.01 8.34 -9.22
N LEU A 194 -10.72 8.64 -8.14
CA LEU A 194 -12.17 8.77 -8.16
C LEU A 194 -12.63 10.02 -8.94
N ALA A 195 -11.90 11.13 -8.86
CA ALA A 195 -12.17 12.35 -9.61
C ALA A 195 -12.05 12.15 -11.14
N GLN A 196 -11.22 11.20 -11.59
CA GLN A 196 -11.12 10.81 -13.00
C GLN A 196 -12.20 9.79 -13.44
N GLY A 197 -13.19 9.48 -12.58
CA GLY A 197 -14.28 8.58 -12.90
C GLY A 197 -13.94 7.10 -12.76
N TYR A 198 -12.80 6.75 -12.19
CA TYR A 198 -12.49 5.38 -11.85
C TYR A 198 -13.37 4.87 -10.71
N GLN A 199 -13.44 3.56 -10.58
CA GLN A 199 -14.26 2.87 -9.60
C GLN A 199 -13.39 1.98 -8.73
N ILE A 200 -13.86 1.75 -7.50
CA ILE A 200 -13.28 0.83 -6.53
C ILE A 200 -14.24 -0.28 -6.18
N ASP A 201 -13.72 -1.45 -5.80
CA ASP A 201 -14.49 -2.60 -5.32
C ASP A 201 -13.87 -3.16 -4.04
N ILE A 202 -14.54 -4.08 -3.36
CA ILE A 202 -14.13 -4.56 -2.05
C ILE A 202 -14.25 -6.08 -1.91
N VAL A 203 -13.29 -6.67 -1.24
CA VAL A 203 -13.38 -8.01 -0.65
C VAL A 203 -13.70 -7.86 0.84
N ARG A 204 -14.93 -8.25 1.24
CA ARG A 204 -15.45 -8.10 2.61
C ARG A 204 -14.89 -9.19 3.54
N GLU A 205 -13.56 -9.26 3.61
CA GLU A 205 -12.82 -10.18 4.45
C GLU A 205 -11.63 -9.46 5.08
N PHE A 206 -11.23 -9.86 6.28
CA PHE A 206 -10.08 -9.32 7.00
C PHE A 206 -8.80 -9.93 6.46
N LEU A 207 -8.13 -9.20 5.56
CA LEU A 207 -6.97 -9.72 4.81
C LEU A 207 -5.66 -8.99 5.12
N VAL A 208 -5.69 -8.03 6.03
CA VAL A 208 -4.53 -7.25 6.49
C VAL A 208 -4.55 -7.16 8.01
N ASN A 209 -3.40 -7.39 8.64
CA ASN A 209 -3.11 -6.97 10.00
C ASN A 209 -2.37 -5.64 9.92
N TYR A 210 -3.00 -4.59 10.41
CA TYR A 210 -2.43 -3.24 10.54
C TYR A 210 -1.96 -3.04 11.97
N TYR A 211 -0.66 -2.77 12.15
CA TYR A 211 -0.07 -2.58 13.48
C TYR A 211 -0.02 -1.09 13.83
N ALA A 212 -0.95 -0.64 14.67
CA ALA A 212 -1.00 0.74 15.13
C ALA A 212 0.20 1.07 16.04
N HIS A 213 0.77 2.25 15.85
CA HIS A 213 1.81 2.77 16.75
C HIS A 213 1.18 3.46 17.97
N SER A 214 1.97 3.59 19.07
CA SER A 214 1.59 4.48 20.15
C SER A 214 1.44 5.91 19.62
N LYS A 215 0.54 6.72 20.22
CA LYS A 215 0.29 8.12 19.80
C LYS A 215 1.56 8.98 19.72
N GLU A 216 2.63 8.58 20.41
CA GLU A 216 3.93 9.27 20.43
C GLU A 216 4.79 9.02 19.18
N ASN A 217 4.57 7.90 18.47
CA ASN A 217 5.40 7.44 17.35
C ASN A 217 4.64 7.34 16.01
N GLY A 218 3.34 7.65 15.98
CA GLY A 218 2.51 7.58 14.76
C GLY A 218 2.34 8.93 14.09
N ILE A 219 2.19 8.93 12.77
CA ILE A 219 1.85 10.10 11.95
C ILE A 219 0.45 10.67 12.32
N THR A 220 -0.35 9.92 13.07
CA THR A 220 -1.77 10.22 13.40
C THR A 220 -1.97 11.14 14.63
N GLY A 221 -0.91 11.66 15.25
CA GLY A 221 -1.03 12.67 16.30
C GLY A 221 -1.41 14.05 15.75
N VAL A 222 -2.20 14.83 16.49
CA VAL A 222 -2.47 16.23 16.14
C VAL A 222 -1.19 17.07 16.36
N THR A 223 -0.49 17.34 15.29
CA THR A 223 0.72 18.17 15.25
C THR A 223 0.53 19.27 14.24
N GLN A 224 1.35 20.34 14.27
CA GLN A 224 1.32 21.36 13.22
C GLN A 224 1.51 20.77 11.83
N LYS A 225 2.28 19.70 11.72
CA LYS A 225 2.52 18.95 10.48
C LYS A 225 1.25 18.27 9.95
N THR A 226 0.46 17.65 10.83
CA THR A 226 -0.82 17.01 10.42
C THR A 226 -1.87 18.06 10.08
N ILE A 227 -1.93 19.19 10.79
CA ILE A 227 -2.84 20.31 10.47
C ILE A 227 -2.53 20.87 9.08
N ASN A 228 -1.27 21.10 8.75
CA ASN A 228 -0.86 21.58 7.43
C ASN A 228 -1.23 20.58 6.33
N ALA A 229 -1.05 19.28 6.59
CA ALA A 229 -1.42 18.23 5.64
C ALA A 229 -2.95 18.10 5.46
N ASP A 230 -3.74 18.34 6.50
CA ASP A 230 -5.20 18.42 6.41
C ASP A 230 -5.62 19.60 5.50
N GLU A 231 -4.98 20.77 5.64
CA GLU A 231 -5.21 21.92 4.76
C GLU A 231 -4.82 21.62 3.31
N GLU A 232 -3.68 20.97 3.08
CA GLU A 232 -3.26 20.53 1.75
C GLU A 232 -4.26 19.56 1.12
N TYR A 233 -4.71 18.54 1.86
CA TYR A 233 -5.71 17.61 1.42
C TYR A 233 -7.03 18.31 1.07
N TYR A 234 -7.49 19.22 1.93
CA TYR A 234 -8.69 20.00 1.69
C TYR A 234 -8.59 20.86 0.43
N ASN A 235 -7.40 21.43 0.15
CA ASN A 235 -7.15 22.16 -1.08
C ASN A 235 -7.16 21.26 -2.32
N TYR A 236 -6.77 20.00 -2.22
CA TYR A 236 -6.96 19.01 -3.28
C TYR A 236 -8.44 18.73 -3.55
N CYS A 237 -9.26 18.61 -2.51
CA CYS A 237 -10.70 18.40 -2.64
C CYS A 237 -11.45 19.54 -3.35
N ARG A 238 -10.89 20.74 -3.37
CA ARG A 238 -11.49 21.95 -3.99
C ARG A 238 -11.13 22.12 -5.47
N LYS A 239 -10.13 21.45 -5.96
CA LYS A 239 -9.70 21.46 -7.38
C LYS A 239 -10.50 20.48 -8.21
#